data_b0bfe4e50cafb1203352b499e8281675
#
_entry.id   b0bfe4e50cafb1203352b499e8281675
#
_cell.length_a   1.000
_cell.length_b   1.000
_cell.length_c   1.000
_cell.angle_alpha   90.00
_cell.angle_beta   90.00
_cell.angle_gamma   90.00
#
_symmetry.space_group_name_H-M   'P 1'
#
loop_
_entity.id
_entity.type
_entity.pdbx_description
1 polymer ?
#
loop_
_entity_poly.entity_id
_entity_poly.type
_entity_poly.pdbx_seq_one_letter_code
_entity_poly.pdbx_strand_id
1 'polypeptide(L)'
;MNTFLQRVEERTGVLFNEEQMAAIQHEEGPALVLACPGSGKTTTMITRLARLIEERHVAPQRLLAISFSKAAALALGEKFTQFFPHLPKPQFATIHRLAFHITRHYFAKYEIAYQLIESNQAPITKQQLLKKSYEMVMRLSATDDVVQELETHITLLKNKMVPVERWKEVEGPFERAGDIAYQYEQLKRQSSPRLIDFDDMLEIGEQALREDAQIRQHYASLYDFIATDESQDTSLVQFKLIEHLLVNHQNLFVVADDDQSIVRP
;
A
#
# COMPACT_ATOMS: atom_id res chain seq x y z
N MET A 1 30.54 22.88 -14.93
CA MET A 1 29.75 22.43 -13.74
C MET A 1 29.39 20.97 -13.95
N ASN A 2 29.73 20.08 -13.01
CA ASN A 2 29.30 18.70 -13.12
C ASN A 2 27.75 18.62 -13.02
N THR A 3 27.14 17.81 -13.87
CA THR A 3 25.70 17.57 -13.81
C THR A 3 25.34 16.86 -12.50
N PHE A 4 24.06 16.86 -12.10
CA PHE A 4 23.60 16.12 -10.93
C PHE A 4 24.04 14.65 -10.97
N LEU A 5 23.84 13.98 -12.10
CA LEU A 5 24.22 12.56 -12.28
C LEU A 5 25.74 12.36 -12.13
N GLN A 6 26.56 13.21 -12.72
CA GLN A 6 28.02 13.12 -12.55
C GLN A 6 28.43 13.23 -11.06
N ARG A 7 27.82 14.14 -10.30
CA ARG A 7 28.08 14.23 -8.85
C ARG A 7 27.64 12.98 -8.09
N VAL A 8 26.54 12.36 -8.50
CA VAL A 8 26.07 11.10 -7.90
C VAL A 8 27.02 9.96 -8.22
N GLU A 9 27.44 9.82 -9.48
CA GLU A 9 28.42 8.82 -9.94
C GLU A 9 29.76 8.94 -9.19
N GLU A 10 30.31 10.15 -9.10
CA GLU A 10 31.55 10.43 -8.36
C GLU A 10 31.45 10.04 -6.87
N ARG A 11 30.29 10.27 -6.24
CA ARG A 11 30.10 10.02 -4.83
C ARG A 11 29.79 8.56 -4.50
N THR A 12 29.00 7.90 -5.34
CA THR A 12 28.47 6.55 -5.05
C THR A 12 29.17 5.43 -5.81
N GLY A 13 29.91 5.77 -6.88
CA GLY A 13 30.49 4.81 -7.82
C GLY A 13 29.44 4.12 -8.71
N VAL A 14 28.18 4.53 -8.67
CA VAL A 14 27.10 3.94 -9.46
C VAL A 14 27.05 4.61 -10.82
N LEU A 15 27.21 3.84 -11.90
CA LEU A 15 27.03 4.28 -13.27
C LEU A 15 25.58 4.00 -13.71
N PHE A 16 24.95 4.98 -14.33
CA PHE A 16 23.60 4.86 -14.87
C PHE A 16 23.64 4.67 -16.38
N ASN A 17 22.87 3.73 -16.90
CA ASN A 17 22.64 3.59 -18.33
C ASN A 17 21.68 4.68 -18.85
N GLU A 18 21.50 4.76 -20.17
CA GLU A 18 20.68 5.80 -20.81
C GLU A 18 19.20 5.74 -20.34
N GLU A 19 18.65 4.55 -20.19
CA GLU A 19 17.28 4.35 -19.74
C GLU A 19 17.08 4.77 -18.27
N GLN A 20 18.02 4.43 -17.40
CA GLN A 20 18.02 4.87 -16.00
C GLN A 20 18.17 6.39 -15.90
N MET A 21 19.07 6.99 -16.73
CA MET A 21 19.22 8.45 -16.80
C MET A 21 17.92 9.12 -17.24
N ALA A 22 17.24 8.59 -18.24
CA ALA A 22 15.96 9.09 -18.71
C ALA A 22 14.89 9.00 -17.61
N ALA A 23 14.83 7.88 -16.87
CA ALA A 23 13.90 7.69 -15.75
C ALA A 23 14.19 8.67 -14.60
N ILE A 24 15.47 8.91 -14.25
CA ILE A 24 15.87 9.87 -13.22
C ILE A 24 15.51 11.30 -13.64
N GLN A 25 15.68 11.62 -14.92
CA GLN A 25 15.43 12.94 -15.48
C GLN A 25 13.95 13.22 -15.79
N HIS A 26 13.10 12.19 -15.77
CA HIS A 26 11.66 12.38 -15.96
C HIS A 26 11.09 13.38 -14.95
N GLU A 27 10.42 14.40 -15.44
CA GLU A 27 9.97 15.52 -14.58
C GLU A 27 8.55 15.31 -14.06
N GLU A 28 7.56 15.57 -14.88
CA GLU A 28 6.14 15.58 -14.51
C GLU A 28 5.34 14.54 -15.30
N GLY A 29 4.21 14.13 -14.74
CA GLY A 29 3.35 13.11 -15.31
C GLY A 29 3.70 11.70 -14.87
N PRO A 30 2.93 10.72 -15.34
CA PRO A 30 3.12 9.32 -14.98
C PRO A 30 4.35 8.74 -15.71
N ALA A 31 5.11 7.91 -14.99
CA ALA A 31 6.22 7.16 -15.56
C ALA A 31 6.19 5.71 -15.06
N LEU A 32 6.41 4.77 -15.96
CA LEU A 32 6.53 3.34 -15.65
C LEU A 32 7.93 2.87 -16.01
N VAL A 33 8.65 2.34 -15.05
CA VAL A 33 9.97 1.74 -15.19
C VAL A 33 9.83 0.23 -15.03
N LEU A 34 9.94 -0.50 -16.12
CA LEU A 34 9.99 -1.95 -16.15
C LEU A 34 11.44 -2.41 -16.21
N ALA A 35 11.84 -3.26 -15.30
CA ALA A 35 13.22 -3.71 -15.26
C ALA A 35 13.39 -4.99 -14.44
N CYS A 36 14.29 -5.88 -14.86
CA CYS A 36 14.59 -7.14 -14.20
C CYS A 36 15.18 -6.99 -12.79
N PRO A 37 15.16 -8.04 -11.95
CA PRO A 37 15.84 -8.06 -10.67
C PRO A 37 17.31 -7.67 -10.79
N GLY A 38 17.81 -6.88 -9.86
CA GLY A 38 19.21 -6.46 -9.85
C GLY A 38 19.60 -5.35 -10.84
N SER A 39 18.67 -4.88 -11.68
CA SER A 39 18.91 -3.82 -12.67
C SER A 39 19.07 -2.41 -12.09
N GLY A 40 19.04 -2.25 -10.76
CA GLY A 40 19.18 -0.93 -10.13
C GLY A 40 17.89 -0.13 -10.00
N LYS A 41 16.69 -0.74 -10.13
CA LYS A 41 15.37 -0.11 -9.98
C LYS A 41 15.29 0.84 -8.79
N THR A 42 15.55 0.31 -7.62
CA THR A 42 15.54 1.04 -6.34
C THR A 42 16.52 2.22 -6.35
N THR A 43 17.72 2.03 -6.92
CA THR A 43 18.74 3.09 -7.03
C THR A 43 18.26 4.21 -7.94
N THR A 44 17.67 3.87 -9.08
CA THR A 44 17.07 4.83 -10.02
C THR A 44 15.97 5.66 -9.33
N MET A 45 15.06 5.01 -8.60
CA MET A 45 13.98 5.69 -7.89
C MET A 45 14.51 6.66 -6.83
N ILE A 46 15.42 6.22 -5.93
CA ILE A 46 15.95 7.12 -4.89
C ILE A 46 16.77 8.27 -5.46
N THR A 47 17.50 8.02 -6.58
CA THR A 47 18.26 9.07 -7.27
C THR A 47 17.33 10.09 -7.91
N ARG A 48 16.20 9.66 -8.49
CA ARG A 48 15.16 10.57 -8.97
C ARG A 48 14.58 11.44 -7.85
N LEU A 49 14.25 10.84 -6.70
CA LEU A 49 13.76 11.61 -5.53
C LEU A 49 14.78 12.65 -5.06
N ALA A 50 16.06 12.29 -5.01
CA ALA A 50 17.14 13.21 -4.66
C ALA A 50 17.26 14.36 -5.68
N ARG A 51 17.16 14.09 -6.98
CA ARG A 51 17.16 15.11 -8.03
C ARG A 51 15.99 16.09 -7.88
N LEU A 52 14.78 15.59 -7.57
CA LEU A 52 13.62 16.44 -7.32
C LEU A 52 13.86 17.42 -6.17
N ILE A 53 14.55 16.99 -5.11
CA ILE A 53 14.90 17.85 -3.98
C ILE A 53 16.00 18.84 -4.38
N GLU A 54 17.11 18.36 -4.98
CA GLU A 54 18.33 19.16 -5.19
C GLU A 54 18.18 20.14 -6.36
N GLU A 55 17.63 19.70 -7.50
CA GLU A 55 17.54 20.52 -8.72
C GLU A 55 16.17 21.19 -8.90
N ARG A 56 15.08 20.51 -8.50
CA ARG A 56 13.72 21.04 -8.66
C ARG A 56 13.20 21.74 -7.41
N HIS A 57 13.98 21.72 -6.32
CA HIS A 57 13.67 22.35 -5.04
C HIS A 57 12.32 21.90 -4.44
N VAL A 58 11.91 20.67 -4.76
CA VAL A 58 10.71 20.07 -4.17
C VAL A 58 10.95 19.80 -2.70
N ALA A 59 10.07 20.28 -1.84
CA ALA A 59 10.17 20.04 -0.41
C ALA A 59 10.07 18.52 -0.12
N PRO A 60 10.97 17.92 0.68
CA PRO A 60 11.01 16.48 0.92
C PRO A 60 9.71 15.90 1.46
N GLN A 61 8.95 16.70 2.24
CA GLN A 61 7.64 16.32 2.78
C GLN A 61 6.57 16.14 1.69
N ARG A 62 6.81 16.72 0.50
CA ARG A 62 5.93 16.62 -0.67
C ARG A 62 6.23 15.40 -1.55
N LEU A 63 7.22 14.60 -1.16
CA LEU A 63 7.63 13.38 -1.84
C LEU A 63 7.25 12.16 -1.01
N LEU A 64 6.51 11.23 -1.60
CA LEU A 64 6.13 9.96 -0.99
C LEU A 64 6.68 8.80 -1.81
N ALA A 65 7.46 7.93 -1.18
CA ALA A 65 7.86 6.66 -1.74
C ALA A 65 7.15 5.51 -1.01
N ILE A 66 6.37 4.76 -1.75
CA ILE A 66 5.57 3.64 -1.25
C ILE A 66 6.29 2.33 -1.58
N SER A 67 6.40 1.45 -0.60
CA SER A 67 6.93 0.11 -0.76
C SER A 67 5.98 -0.93 -0.20
N PHE A 68 6.10 -2.17 -0.66
CA PHE A 68 5.22 -3.27 -0.28
C PHE A 68 5.38 -3.66 1.19
N SER A 69 6.59 -3.68 1.73
CA SER A 69 6.85 -4.10 3.10
C SER A 69 7.49 -3.01 3.97
N LYS A 70 7.32 -3.13 5.29
CA LYS A 70 7.97 -2.25 6.26
C LYS A 70 9.50 -2.32 6.16
N ALA A 71 10.04 -3.53 5.96
CA ALA A 71 11.48 -3.72 5.81
C ALA A 71 12.01 -3.03 4.55
N ALA A 72 11.31 -3.18 3.41
CA ALA A 72 11.67 -2.51 2.16
C ALA A 72 11.58 -0.97 2.28
N ALA A 73 10.53 -0.44 2.90
CA ALA A 73 10.40 1.01 3.13
C ALA A 73 11.53 1.56 4.01
N LEU A 74 11.98 0.81 5.02
CA LEU A 74 13.13 1.19 5.85
C LEU A 74 14.43 1.15 5.04
N ALA A 75 14.67 0.05 4.30
CA ALA A 75 15.85 -0.11 3.45
C ALA A 75 15.98 0.99 2.38
N LEU A 76 14.85 1.39 1.76
CA LEU A 76 14.79 2.54 0.85
C LEU A 76 15.27 3.82 1.54
N GLY A 77 14.75 4.07 2.73
CA GLY A 77 15.11 5.25 3.50
C GLY A 77 16.56 5.26 3.97
N GLU A 78 17.13 4.13 4.34
CA GLU A 78 18.54 3.97 4.70
C GLU A 78 19.44 4.19 3.50
N LYS A 79 19.11 3.56 2.36
CA LYS A 79 19.85 3.71 1.12
C LYS A 79 19.82 5.16 0.61
N PHE A 80 18.66 5.85 0.72
CA PHE A 80 18.57 7.28 0.41
C PHE A 80 19.53 8.09 1.27
N THR A 81 19.54 7.87 2.59
CA THR A 81 20.43 8.59 3.52
C THR A 81 21.91 8.28 3.25
N GLN A 82 22.24 7.05 2.90
CA GLN A 82 23.60 6.63 2.53
C GLN A 82 24.08 7.34 1.27
N PHE A 83 23.25 7.42 0.23
CA PHE A 83 23.60 8.01 -1.05
C PHE A 83 23.55 9.54 -1.02
N PHE A 84 22.66 10.12 -0.24
CA PHE A 84 22.37 11.55 -0.18
C PHE A 84 22.37 12.08 1.26
N PRO A 85 23.48 11.94 2.00
CA PRO A 85 23.55 12.31 3.42
C PRO A 85 23.34 13.82 3.69
N HIS A 86 23.50 14.64 2.64
CA HIS A 86 23.34 16.09 2.70
C HIS A 86 21.91 16.55 2.41
N LEU A 87 21.02 15.65 1.93
CA LEU A 87 19.64 15.98 1.62
C LEU A 87 18.70 15.55 2.75
N PRO A 88 17.67 16.35 3.06
CA PRO A 88 16.62 15.91 3.94
C PRO A 88 15.81 14.76 3.30
N LYS A 89 15.46 13.79 4.14
CA LYS A 89 14.84 12.54 3.72
C LYS A 89 13.37 12.71 3.32
N PRO A 90 12.93 12.20 2.15
CA PRO A 90 11.51 12.09 1.80
C PRO A 90 10.75 11.14 2.72
N GLN A 91 9.42 11.08 2.55
CA GLN A 91 8.61 10.08 3.23
C GLN A 91 8.73 8.72 2.54
N PHE A 92 9.19 7.71 3.30
CA PHE A 92 9.17 6.30 2.90
C PHE A 92 8.15 5.57 3.78
N ALA A 93 7.15 4.94 3.17
CA ALA A 93 6.07 4.30 3.90
C ALA A 93 5.56 3.05 3.16
N THR A 94 4.83 2.20 3.89
CA THR A 94 4.00 1.17 3.26
C THR A 94 2.63 1.74 2.94
N ILE A 95 1.97 1.15 1.94
CA ILE A 95 0.59 1.52 1.59
C ILE A 95 -0.36 1.29 2.77
N HIS A 96 -0.16 0.23 3.56
CA HIS A 96 -0.95 -0.04 4.77
C HIS A 96 -0.81 1.06 5.82
N ARG A 97 0.40 1.60 6.02
CA ARG A 97 0.61 2.71 6.94
C ARG A 97 -0.16 3.96 6.51
N LEU A 98 -0.11 4.27 5.22
CA LEU A 98 -0.87 5.39 4.65
C LEU A 98 -2.38 5.16 4.81
N ALA A 99 -2.87 3.98 4.43
CA ALA A 99 -4.28 3.60 4.57
C ALA A 99 -4.76 3.68 6.01
N PHE A 100 -3.93 3.25 6.97
CA PHE A 100 -4.27 3.35 8.39
C PHE A 100 -4.37 4.80 8.89
N HIS A 101 -3.50 5.70 8.42
CA HIS A 101 -3.63 7.12 8.73
C HIS A 101 -4.93 7.71 8.21
N ILE A 102 -5.31 7.35 6.97
CA ILE A 102 -6.57 7.78 6.35
C ILE A 102 -7.77 7.23 7.11
N THR A 103 -7.76 5.92 7.43
CA THR A 103 -8.80 5.24 8.21
C THR A 103 -9.00 5.89 9.58
N ARG A 104 -7.91 6.20 10.29
CA ARG A 104 -7.97 6.90 11.59
C ARG A 104 -8.57 8.29 11.46
N HIS A 105 -8.21 9.04 10.44
CA HIS A 105 -8.77 10.37 10.18
C HIS A 105 -10.28 10.27 9.90
N TYR A 106 -10.68 9.32 9.05
CA TYR A 106 -12.08 9.05 8.74
C TYR A 106 -12.88 8.70 10.00
N PHE A 107 -12.40 7.75 10.80
CA PHE A 107 -13.07 7.35 12.03
C PHE A 107 -13.13 8.46 13.07
N ALA A 108 -12.09 9.27 13.21
CA ALA A 108 -12.11 10.43 14.09
C ALA A 108 -13.13 11.49 13.64
N LYS A 109 -13.22 11.75 12.32
CA LYS A 109 -14.19 12.72 11.76
C LYS A 109 -15.63 12.29 11.99
N TYR A 110 -15.90 10.99 11.91
CA TYR A 110 -17.27 10.44 12.06
C TYR A 110 -17.55 9.83 13.45
N GLU A 111 -16.64 10.06 14.40
CA GLU A 111 -16.76 9.59 15.80
C GLU A 111 -16.96 8.07 15.91
N ILE A 112 -16.35 7.29 15.00
CA ILE A 112 -16.46 5.83 14.99
C ILE A 112 -15.41 5.23 15.93
N ALA A 113 -15.87 4.62 17.02
CA ALA A 113 -15.02 3.84 17.92
C ALA A 113 -14.63 2.52 17.26
N TYR A 114 -13.33 2.21 17.22
CA TYR A 114 -12.81 0.98 16.62
C TYR A 114 -11.71 0.34 17.47
N GLN A 115 -11.50 -0.95 17.23
CA GLN A 115 -10.42 -1.74 17.81
C GLN A 115 -9.74 -2.57 16.71
N LEU A 116 -8.40 -2.45 16.61
CA LEU A 116 -7.61 -3.28 15.70
C LEU A 116 -7.46 -4.69 16.27
N ILE A 117 -7.86 -5.71 15.51
CA ILE A 117 -7.84 -7.12 15.93
C ILE A 117 -6.39 -7.61 16.16
N GLU A 118 -5.43 -7.16 15.35
CA GLU A 118 -4.02 -7.51 15.48
C GLU A 118 -3.29 -6.76 16.60
N SER A 119 -3.99 -5.90 17.35
CA SER A 119 -3.39 -5.26 18.51
C SER A 119 -3.31 -6.21 19.72
N ASN A 120 -2.28 -6.05 20.55
CA ASN A 120 -2.12 -6.82 21.79
C ASN A 120 -3.27 -6.60 22.81
N GLN A 121 -4.12 -5.61 22.58
CA GLN A 121 -5.26 -5.25 23.44
C GLN A 121 -6.58 -5.73 22.86
N ALA A 122 -6.58 -6.44 21.75
CA ALA A 122 -7.79 -6.93 21.12
C ALA A 122 -8.45 -8.01 22.01
N PRO A 123 -9.78 -7.95 22.23
CA PRO A 123 -10.51 -8.91 23.05
C PRO A 123 -10.60 -10.29 22.38
N ILE A 124 -10.37 -10.35 21.08
CA ILE A 124 -10.45 -11.57 20.28
C ILE A 124 -9.43 -11.49 19.14
N THR A 125 -8.77 -12.61 18.83
CA THR A 125 -7.85 -12.70 17.70
C THR A 125 -8.59 -12.93 16.37
N LYS A 126 -7.94 -12.60 15.23
CA LYS A 126 -8.48 -12.87 13.88
C LYS A 126 -8.86 -14.34 13.73
N GLN A 127 -7.98 -15.25 14.15
CA GLN A 127 -8.23 -16.70 14.09
C GLN A 127 -9.44 -17.13 14.92
N GLN A 128 -9.58 -16.63 16.16
CA GLN A 128 -10.74 -16.94 16.99
C GLN A 128 -12.04 -16.44 16.38
N LEU A 129 -12.02 -15.25 15.75
CA LEU A 129 -13.20 -14.70 15.09
C LEU A 129 -13.56 -15.51 13.84
N LEU A 130 -12.58 -15.95 13.06
CA LEU A 130 -12.78 -16.83 11.90
C LEU A 130 -13.35 -18.19 12.32
N LYS A 131 -12.79 -18.83 13.35
CA LYS A 131 -13.34 -20.08 13.93
C LYS A 131 -14.79 -19.91 14.35
N LYS A 132 -15.10 -18.83 15.07
CA LYS A 132 -16.48 -18.50 15.47
C LYS A 132 -17.40 -18.33 14.26
N SER A 133 -16.96 -17.63 13.22
CA SER A 133 -17.75 -17.44 11.99
C SER A 133 -18.02 -18.77 11.29
N TYR A 134 -17.02 -19.64 11.23
CA TYR A 134 -17.15 -20.98 10.69
C TYR A 134 -18.17 -21.82 11.47
N GLU A 135 -18.07 -21.86 12.80
CA GLU A 135 -18.98 -22.59 13.68
C GLU A 135 -20.42 -22.11 13.54
N MET A 136 -20.63 -20.81 13.40
CA MET A 136 -21.97 -20.23 13.21
C MET A 136 -22.63 -20.68 11.91
N VAL A 137 -21.85 -20.84 10.84
CA VAL A 137 -22.36 -21.19 9.49
C VAL A 137 -22.43 -22.71 9.31
N MET A 138 -21.36 -23.43 9.68
CA MET A 138 -21.20 -24.87 9.40
C MET A 138 -21.72 -25.78 10.53
N ARG A 139 -21.87 -25.24 11.74
CA ARG A 139 -22.19 -26.01 12.95
C ARG A 139 -21.13 -27.05 13.33
N LEU A 140 -19.90 -26.84 12.90
CA LEU A 140 -18.73 -27.68 13.10
C LEU A 140 -17.55 -26.81 13.53
N SER A 141 -16.57 -27.40 14.20
CA SER A 141 -15.32 -26.69 14.54
C SER A 141 -14.38 -26.63 13.36
N ALA A 142 -13.78 -25.44 13.13
CA ALA A 142 -12.77 -25.26 12.08
C ALA A 142 -11.40 -25.78 12.50
N THR A 143 -10.70 -26.46 11.58
CA THR A 143 -9.27 -26.75 11.71
C THR A 143 -8.43 -25.51 11.40
N ASP A 144 -7.15 -25.52 11.76
CA ASP A 144 -6.25 -24.40 11.48
C ASP A 144 -6.05 -24.19 9.97
N ASP A 145 -6.03 -25.28 9.18
CA ASP A 145 -5.91 -25.22 7.72
C ASP A 145 -7.12 -24.51 7.10
N VAL A 146 -8.33 -24.85 7.52
CA VAL A 146 -9.56 -24.18 7.09
C VAL A 146 -9.56 -22.68 7.44
N VAL A 147 -9.05 -22.32 8.62
CA VAL A 147 -8.90 -20.92 9.03
C VAL A 147 -7.93 -20.18 8.12
N GLN A 148 -6.82 -20.78 7.75
CA GLN A 148 -5.82 -20.20 6.85
C GLN A 148 -6.38 -20.00 5.42
N GLU A 149 -7.13 -20.99 4.91
CA GLU A 149 -7.81 -20.89 3.61
C GLU A 149 -8.85 -19.76 3.61
N LEU A 150 -9.64 -19.64 4.68
CA LEU A 150 -10.61 -18.54 4.85
C LEU A 150 -9.91 -17.18 4.90
N GLU A 151 -8.82 -17.06 5.65
CA GLU A 151 -8.06 -15.82 5.73
C GLU A 151 -7.56 -15.40 4.34
N THR A 152 -6.96 -16.32 3.60
CA THR A 152 -6.49 -16.09 2.22
C THR A 152 -7.64 -15.66 1.31
N HIS A 153 -8.78 -16.35 1.40
CA HIS A 153 -9.96 -16.04 0.59
C HIS A 153 -10.53 -14.65 0.90
N ILE A 154 -10.66 -14.28 2.17
CA ILE A 154 -11.13 -12.95 2.59
C ILE A 154 -10.18 -11.86 2.11
N THR A 155 -8.88 -12.05 2.27
CA THR A 155 -7.86 -11.11 1.77
C THR A 155 -7.97 -10.94 0.25
N LEU A 156 -8.19 -12.02 -0.50
CA LEU A 156 -8.39 -11.97 -1.95
C LEU A 156 -9.65 -11.16 -2.32
N LEU A 157 -10.77 -11.41 -1.65
CA LEU A 157 -12.04 -10.69 -1.89
C LEU A 157 -11.88 -9.19 -1.66
N LYS A 158 -11.22 -8.79 -0.56
CA LYS A 158 -10.94 -7.40 -0.23
C LYS A 158 -9.97 -6.75 -1.20
N ASN A 159 -8.88 -7.43 -1.54
CA ASN A 159 -7.89 -6.95 -2.50
C ASN A 159 -8.47 -6.73 -3.89
N LYS A 160 -9.45 -7.55 -4.30
CA LYS A 160 -10.23 -7.39 -5.54
C LYS A 160 -11.40 -6.41 -5.41
N MET A 161 -11.60 -5.81 -4.25
CA MET A 161 -12.71 -4.89 -3.95
C MET A 161 -14.09 -5.50 -4.26
N VAL A 162 -14.25 -6.80 -4.01
CA VAL A 162 -15.56 -7.45 -4.17
C VAL A 162 -16.51 -6.93 -3.09
N PRO A 163 -17.69 -6.38 -3.44
CA PRO A 163 -18.66 -5.94 -2.44
C PRO A 163 -19.04 -7.06 -1.47
N VAL A 164 -19.08 -6.77 -0.18
CA VAL A 164 -19.32 -7.77 0.88
C VAL A 164 -20.65 -8.53 0.66
N GLU A 165 -21.65 -7.84 0.11
CA GLU A 165 -22.98 -8.42 -0.21
C GLU A 165 -22.89 -9.53 -1.24
N ARG A 166 -21.86 -9.49 -2.11
CA ARG A 166 -21.64 -10.47 -3.17
C ARG A 166 -20.67 -11.59 -2.78
N TRP A 167 -20.08 -11.58 -1.62
CA TRP A 167 -19.11 -12.60 -1.19
C TRP A 167 -19.69 -14.02 -1.19
N LYS A 168 -20.99 -14.14 -0.90
CA LYS A 168 -21.70 -15.43 -0.94
C LYS A 168 -21.83 -16.04 -2.35
N GLU A 169 -21.68 -15.20 -3.39
CA GLU A 169 -21.79 -15.59 -4.79
C GLU A 169 -20.44 -16.00 -5.38
N VAL A 170 -19.34 -15.66 -4.69
CA VAL A 170 -17.97 -15.91 -5.18
C VAL A 170 -17.57 -17.33 -4.82
N GLU A 171 -17.04 -18.06 -5.78
CA GLU A 171 -16.47 -19.39 -5.56
C GLU A 171 -15.30 -19.28 -4.56
N GLY A 172 -15.32 -20.11 -3.53
CA GLY A 172 -14.32 -20.13 -2.46
C GLY A 172 -13.51 -21.42 -2.43
N PRO A 173 -12.56 -21.54 -1.50
CA PRO A 173 -11.71 -22.73 -1.37
C PRO A 173 -12.49 -23.99 -0.98
N PHE A 174 -13.67 -23.84 -0.41
CA PHE A 174 -14.59 -24.91 -0.05
C PHE A 174 -16.03 -24.41 -0.01
N GLU A 175 -16.99 -25.34 0.10
CA GLU A 175 -18.40 -25.02 0.13
C GLU A 175 -18.77 -24.04 1.26
N ARG A 176 -19.55 -22.99 0.94
CA ARG A 176 -20.00 -21.93 1.85
C ARG A 176 -18.90 -21.02 2.42
N ALA A 177 -17.68 -21.04 1.84
CA ALA A 177 -16.61 -20.14 2.27
C ALA A 177 -17.04 -18.66 2.21
N GLY A 178 -17.78 -18.26 1.18
CA GLY A 178 -18.34 -16.91 1.06
C GLY A 178 -19.37 -16.54 2.13
N ASP A 179 -20.18 -17.49 2.59
CA ASP A 179 -21.11 -17.29 3.72
C ASP A 179 -20.32 -17.02 5.02
N ILE A 180 -19.25 -17.78 5.23
CA ILE A 180 -18.41 -17.66 6.42
C ILE A 180 -17.64 -16.33 6.40
N ALA A 181 -17.09 -15.96 5.25
CA ALA A 181 -16.42 -14.67 5.05
C ALA A 181 -17.39 -13.50 5.30
N TYR A 182 -18.61 -13.58 4.79
CA TYR A 182 -19.68 -12.61 5.08
C TYR A 182 -19.99 -12.53 6.58
N GLN A 183 -20.13 -13.69 7.26
CA GLN A 183 -20.40 -13.75 8.69
C GLN A 183 -19.26 -13.12 9.50
N TYR A 184 -18.01 -13.34 9.11
CA TYR A 184 -16.84 -12.71 9.72
C TYR A 184 -16.92 -11.17 9.65
N GLU A 185 -17.26 -10.61 8.48
CA GLU A 185 -17.43 -9.16 8.34
C GLU A 185 -18.60 -8.63 9.18
N GLN A 186 -19.73 -9.37 9.25
CA GLN A 186 -20.87 -8.96 10.09
C GLN A 186 -20.49 -8.92 11.57
N LEU A 187 -19.74 -9.91 12.08
CA LEU A 187 -19.29 -9.92 13.48
C LEU A 187 -18.38 -8.74 13.79
N LYS A 188 -17.48 -8.37 12.88
CA LYS A 188 -16.61 -7.19 13.05
C LYS A 188 -17.43 -5.89 13.09
N ARG A 189 -18.34 -5.71 12.14
CA ARG A 189 -19.16 -4.49 12.01
C ARG A 189 -20.12 -4.30 13.17
N GLN A 190 -20.67 -5.40 13.74
CA GLN A 190 -21.62 -5.38 14.85
C GLN A 190 -20.94 -5.26 16.21
N SER A 191 -19.63 -5.40 16.29
CA SER A 191 -18.88 -5.24 17.53
C SER A 191 -18.86 -3.77 18.00
N SER A 192 -18.86 -3.57 19.31
CA SER A 192 -18.70 -2.25 19.92
C SER A 192 -17.56 -2.29 20.95
N PRO A 193 -16.42 -1.65 20.67
CA PRO A 193 -16.05 -0.91 19.44
C PRO A 193 -16.02 -1.79 18.19
N ARG A 194 -16.19 -1.17 17.00
CA ARG A 194 -16.08 -1.86 15.71
C ARG A 194 -14.71 -2.53 15.59
N LEU A 195 -14.68 -3.80 15.24
CA LEU A 195 -13.43 -4.52 14.98
C LEU A 195 -12.96 -4.27 13.54
N ILE A 196 -11.68 -4.02 13.37
CA ILE A 196 -11.04 -3.91 12.06
C ILE A 196 -9.75 -4.74 12.04
N ASP A 197 -9.41 -5.29 10.88
CA ASP A 197 -8.13 -5.98 10.60
C ASP A 197 -7.24 -5.17 9.64
N PHE A 198 -6.05 -5.69 9.32
CA PHE A 198 -5.13 -5.01 8.40
C PHE A 198 -5.70 -4.85 6.99
N ASP A 199 -6.50 -5.82 6.51
CA ASP A 199 -7.14 -5.72 5.20
C ASP A 199 -8.22 -4.61 5.20
N ASP A 200 -8.94 -4.43 6.32
CA ASP A 200 -9.92 -3.34 6.48
C ASP A 200 -9.27 -1.96 6.36
N MET A 201 -8.01 -1.79 6.77
CA MET A 201 -7.34 -0.49 6.67
C MET A 201 -7.24 -0.02 5.21
N LEU A 202 -6.98 -0.94 4.28
CA LEU A 202 -6.92 -0.62 2.85
C LEU A 202 -8.31 -0.29 2.31
N GLU A 203 -9.30 -1.12 2.63
CA GLU A 203 -10.67 -0.99 2.17
C GLU A 203 -11.32 0.30 2.71
N ILE A 204 -11.24 0.54 4.03
CA ILE A 204 -11.81 1.74 4.66
C ILE A 204 -11.04 2.99 4.25
N GLY A 205 -9.70 2.91 4.09
CA GLY A 205 -8.89 4.02 3.61
C GLY A 205 -9.27 4.43 2.18
N GLU A 206 -9.48 3.46 1.28
CA GLU A 206 -9.98 3.71 -0.08
C GLU A 206 -11.39 4.30 -0.04
N GLN A 207 -12.29 3.69 0.72
CA GLN A 207 -13.66 4.18 0.88
C GLN A 207 -13.69 5.63 1.38
N ALA A 208 -12.88 5.96 2.37
CA ALA A 208 -12.78 7.32 2.90
C ALA A 208 -12.36 8.34 1.85
N LEU A 209 -11.39 7.98 0.99
CA LEU A 209 -10.94 8.85 -0.10
C LEU A 209 -11.99 8.94 -1.21
N ARG A 210 -12.71 7.87 -1.50
CA ARG A 210 -13.75 7.83 -2.53
C ARG A 210 -14.99 8.63 -2.13
N GLU A 211 -15.45 8.51 -0.91
CA GLU A 211 -16.72 9.05 -0.43
C GLU A 211 -16.60 10.45 0.19
N ASP A 212 -15.46 10.77 0.82
CA ASP A 212 -15.26 12.05 1.49
C ASP A 212 -14.30 12.95 0.71
N ALA A 213 -14.86 13.93 0.00
CA ALA A 213 -14.08 14.87 -0.81
C ALA A 213 -13.09 15.72 0.02
N GLN A 214 -13.38 16.00 1.28
CA GLN A 214 -12.49 16.79 2.15
C GLN A 214 -11.28 15.96 2.56
N ILE A 215 -11.50 14.70 2.95
CA ILE A 215 -10.41 13.76 3.28
C ILE A 215 -9.57 13.52 2.03
N ARG A 216 -10.18 13.23 0.89
CA ARG A 216 -9.47 13.05 -0.39
C ARG A 216 -8.60 14.25 -0.72
N GLN A 217 -9.16 15.47 -0.72
CA GLN A 217 -8.42 16.68 -1.04
C GLN A 217 -7.30 16.95 -0.04
N HIS A 218 -7.51 16.67 1.25
CA HIS A 218 -6.49 16.81 2.26
C HIS A 218 -5.28 15.92 1.92
N TYR A 219 -5.47 14.61 1.71
CA TYR A 219 -4.38 13.69 1.42
C TYR A 219 -3.74 13.90 0.05
N ALA A 220 -4.52 14.22 -0.98
CA ALA A 220 -4.00 14.55 -2.31
C ALA A 220 -3.16 15.83 -2.33
N SER A 221 -3.40 16.77 -1.40
CA SER A 221 -2.61 17.99 -1.28
C SER A 221 -1.32 17.83 -0.50
N LEU A 222 -1.07 16.69 0.16
CA LEU A 222 0.15 16.46 0.93
C LEU A 222 1.38 16.21 0.05
N TYR A 223 1.19 15.62 -1.12
CA TYR A 223 2.28 15.17 -1.98
C TYR A 223 2.20 15.80 -3.36
N ASP A 224 3.34 16.12 -3.94
CA ASP A 224 3.47 16.58 -5.34
C ASP A 224 3.97 15.44 -6.24
N PHE A 225 4.72 14.49 -5.68
CA PHE A 225 5.25 13.33 -6.39
C PHE A 225 5.11 12.08 -5.54
N ILE A 226 4.63 11.02 -6.15
CA ILE A 226 4.49 9.69 -5.54
C ILE A 226 5.33 8.70 -6.34
N ALA A 227 6.14 7.92 -5.66
CA ALA A 227 6.87 6.80 -6.25
C ALA A 227 6.44 5.48 -5.61
N THR A 228 6.33 4.42 -6.40
CA THR A 228 6.00 3.08 -5.92
C THR A 228 7.06 2.08 -6.35
N ASP A 229 7.53 1.26 -5.41
CA ASP A 229 8.47 0.17 -5.66
C ASP A 229 7.74 -1.17 -5.61
N GLU A 230 8.22 -2.17 -6.37
CA GLU A 230 7.64 -3.53 -6.46
C GLU A 230 6.14 -3.50 -6.83
N SER A 231 5.77 -2.68 -7.80
CA SER A 231 4.35 -2.41 -8.12
C SER A 231 3.63 -3.60 -8.78
N GLN A 232 4.35 -4.63 -9.24
CA GLN A 232 3.76 -5.88 -9.73
C GLN A 232 2.94 -6.61 -8.66
N ASP A 233 3.21 -6.37 -7.36
CA ASP A 233 2.50 -6.97 -6.24
C ASP A 233 1.32 -6.12 -5.74
N THR A 234 1.02 -5.01 -6.42
CA THR A 234 -0.03 -4.06 -6.01
C THR A 234 -1.43 -4.62 -6.30
N SER A 235 -2.26 -4.76 -5.26
CA SER A 235 -3.66 -5.15 -5.40
C SER A 235 -4.54 -4.00 -5.95
N LEU A 236 -5.77 -4.36 -6.41
CA LEU A 236 -6.71 -3.36 -6.93
C LEU A 236 -7.03 -2.27 -5.90
N VAL A 237 -7.31 -2.64 -4.64
CA VAL A 237 -7.63 -1.68 -3.57
C VAL A 237 -6.47 -0.74 -3.29
N GLN A 238 -5.23 -1.24 -3.32
CA GLN A 238 -4.02 -0.43 -3.14
C GLN A 238 -3.82 0.53 -4.30
N PHE A 239 -4.02 0.06 -5.54
CA PHE A 239 -3.95 0.90 -6.72
C PHE A 239 -4.99 2.04 -6.67
N LYS A 240 -6.25 1.72 -6.34
CA LYS A 240 -7.33 2.72 -6.20
C LYS A 240 -7.02 3.74 -5.11
N LEU A 241 -6.45 3.31 -4.00
CA LEU A 241 -6.04 4.22 -2.93
C LEU A 241 -4.97 5.23 -3.43
N ILE A 242 -3.97 4.77 -4.19
CA ILE A 242 -2.96 5.65 -4.80
C ILE A 242 -3.61 6.59 -5.84
N GLU A 243 -4.51 6.08 -6.69
CA GLU A 243 -5.21 6.86 -7.70
C GLU A 243 -5.94 8.09 -7.10
N HIS A 244 -6.58 7.93 -5.93
CA HIS A 244 -7.22 9.04 -5.23
C HIS A 244 -6.26 10.13 -4.76
N LEU A 245 -4.99 9.81 -4.54
CA LEU A 245 -3.98 10.81 -4.16
C LEU A 245 -3.50 11.66 -5.35
N LEU A 246 -3.77 11.22 -6.58
CA LEU A 246 -3.30 11.85 -7.81
C LEU A 246 -4.29 12.87 -8.40
N VAL A 247 -5.39 13.17 -7.72
CA VAL A 247 -6.45 14.05 -8.25
C VAL A 247 -6.00 15.49 -8.53
N ASN A 248 -4.95 15.96 -7.85
CA ASN A 248 -4.38 17.29 -8.05
C ASN A 248 -3.21 17.31 -9.04
N HIS A 249 -2.63 16.16 -9.35
CA HIS A 249 -1.48 15.99 -10.24
C HIS A 249 -1.42 14.54 -10.72
N GLN A 250 -0.60 14.26 -11.74
CA GLN A 250 -0.41 12.89 -12.25
C GLN A 250 1.05 12.40 -12.08
N ASN A 251 1.78 12.96 -11.12
CA ASN A 251 3.19 12.68 -10.90
C ASN A 251 3.37 11.35 -10.13
N LEU A 252 3.09 10.24 -10.81
CA LEU A 252 3.27 8.88 -10.32
C LEU A 252 4.43 8.20 -11.03
N PHE A 253 5.44 7.81 -10.28
CA PHE A 253 6.60 7.05 -10.76
C PHE A 253 6.51 5.61 -10.28
N VAL A 254 6.19 4.71 -11.20
CA VAL A 254 5.98 3.29 -10.91
C VAL A 254 7.21 2.51 -11.28
N VAL A 255 7.74 1.73 -10.34
CA VAL A 255 8.81 0.77 -10.59
C VAL A 255 8.27 -0.63 -10.40
N ALA A 256 8.41 -1.46 -11.42
CA ALA A 256 7.90 -2.82 -11.44
C ALA A 256 8.88 -3.80 -12.08
N ASP A 257 8.77 -5.06 -11.68
CA ASP A 257 9.47 -6.18 -12.27
C ASP A 257 8.51 -6.96 -13.16
N ASP A 258 8.82 -7.04 -14.45
CA ASP A 258 7.96 -7.73 -15.42
C ASP A 258 8.05 -9.26 -15.29
N ASP A 259 9.20 -9.76 -14.83
CA ASP A 259 9.47 -11.20 -14.71
C ASP A 259 8.98 -11.81 -13.39
N GLN A 260 8.60 -11.00 -12.38
CA GLN A 260 8.24 -11.45 -11.03
C GLN A 260 6.75 -11.32 -10.68
N SER A 261 5.88 -11.02 -11.64
CA SER A 261 4.43 -10.95 -11.35
C SER A 261 3.91 -12.31 -10.87
N ILE A 262 3.75 -12.46 -9.56
CA ILE A 262 3.27 -13.69 -8.90
C ILE A 262 1.73 -13.75 -8.95
N VAL A 263 1.07 -12.63 -9.17
CA VAL A 263 -0.38 -12.57 -9.22
C VAL A 263 -0.84 -12.89 -10.64
N ARG A 264 -1.11 -14.16 -10.89
CA ARG A 264 -1.94 -14.55 -12.04
C ARG A 264 -3.37 -14.04 -11.81
N PRO A 265 -4.01 -13.46 -12.83
CA PRO A 265 -5.37 -12.93 -12.74
C PRO A 265 -6.40 -14.00 -12.35
#